data_e6a5219d67c85e7e51c4afab784b2e40
#
_entry.id   e6a5219d67c85e7e51c4afab784b2e40
#
_cell.length_a   1.000
_cell.length_b   1.000
_cell.length_c   1.000
_cell.angle_alpha   90.00
_cell.angle_beta   90.00
_cell.angle_gamma   90.00
#
_symmetry.space_group_name_H-M   'P 1'
#
loop_
_entity.id
_entity.type
_entity.pdbx_description
1 polymer ?
#
loop_
_entity_poly.entity_id
_entity_poly.type
_entity_poly.pdbx_seq_one_letter_code
_entity_poly.pdbx_strand_id
1 'polypeptide(L)'
;KGLTITLKGLALLVDHIGNDLTRIENEIDKLSVNLGKRTSITEDDIEKYIGVSKDFNVFELQAALAAKDLSRSIRIIQYFEANPKAAPIQLVLPSLYSFFSKVFMVFGSGTQDERGIATAIGVNPFFMKDYMQAAKRYTYPGVEKALLLLHNYNLKSVGVGSIGTDDASLLKEMVVKIMS
;
A
#
# COMPACT_ATOMS: atom_id res chain seq x y z
N LYS A 1 -2.92 17.55 -21.09
CA LYS A 1 -3.98 16.74 -21.73
C LYS A 1 -5.39 17.05 -21.20
N GLY A 2 -5.55 17.96 -20.22
CA GLY A 2 -6.84 18.34 -19.63
C GLY A 2 -7.56 17.21 -18.89
N LEU A 3 -6.83 16.17 -18.48
CA LEU A 3 -7.37 15.05 -17.71
C LEU A 3 -7.21 15.32 -16.21
N THR A 4 -8.17 14.84 -15.43
CA THR A 4 -8.13 14.77 -13.97
C THR A 4 -8.08 13.31 -13.54
N ILE A 5 -7.55 13.03 -12.35
CA ILE A 5 -7.54 11.69 -11.76
C ILE A 5 -8.00 11.78 -10.31
N THR A 6 -8.79 10.80 -9.86
CA THR A 6 -9.17 10.70 -8.44
C THR A 6 -7.93 10.45 -7.58
N LEU A 7 -7.95 10.88 -6.31
CA LEU A 7 -6.83 10.66 -5.38
C LEU A 7 -6.51 9.18 -5.20
N LYS A 8 -7.54 8.32 -5.10
CA LYS A 8 -7.36 6.87 -5.04
C LYS A 8 -6.79 6.31 -6.35
N GLY A 9 -7.32 6.74 -7.49
CA GLY A 9 -6.81 6.33 -8.79
C GLY A 9 -5.34 6.71 -8.98
N LEU A 10 -4.97 7.93 -8.58
CA LEU A 10 -3.56 8.36 -8.62
C LEU A 10 -2.68 7.48 -7.72
N ALA A 11 -3.14 7.18 -6.51
CA ALA A 11 -2.41 6.30 -5.60
C ALA A 11 -2.20 4.91 -6.20
N LEU A 12 -3.27 4.28 -6.74
CA LEU A 12 -3.18 2.98 -7.41
C LEU A 12 -2.19 2.98 -8.59
N LEU A 13 -2.24 4.03 -9.41
CA LEU A 13 -1.36 4.17 -10.56
C LEU A 13 0.12 4.27 -10.14
N VAL A 14 0.41 5.14 -9.18
CA VAL A 14 1.78 5.36 -8.68
C VAL A 14 2.34 4.13 -7.96
N ASP A 15 1.52 3.44 -7.16
CA ASP A 15 1.95 2.22 -6.46
C ASP A 15 2.28 1.09 -7.45
N HIS A 16 1.48 0.95 -8.51
CA HIS A 16 1.69 -0.10 -9.51
C HIS A 16 2.89 0.17 -10.42
N ILE A 17 3.11 1.43 -10.81
CA ILE A 17 4.15 1.79 -11.79
C ILE A 17 5.45 2.22 -11.10
N GLY A 18 5.36 2.77 -9.88
CA GLY A 18 6.47 3.43 -9.19
C GLY A 18 6.74 4.83 -9.74
N ASN A 19 8.00 5.28 -9.66
CA ASN A 19 8.42 6.63 -10.02
C ASN A 19 8.85 6.78 -11.50
N ASP A 20 8.54 5.82 -12.35
CA ASP A 20 8.88 5.86 -13.77
C ASP A 20 7.88 6.75 -14.53
N LEU A 21 8.29 8.01 -14.76
CA LEU A 21 7.45 9.01 -15.42
C LEU A 21 7.05 8.61 -16.85
N THR A 22 7.94 7.93 -17.57
CA THR A 22 7.65 7.46 -18.94
C THR A 22 6.57 6.39 -18.93
N ARG A 23 6.64 5.45 -18.00
CA ARG A 23 5.60 4.43 -17.84
C ARG A 23 4.27 5.05 -17.39
N ILE A 24 4.31 6.01 -16.45
CA ILE A 24 3.11 6.73 -16.00
C ILE A 24 2.46 7.45 -17.19
N GLU A 25 3.24 8.14 -18.02
CA GLU A 25 2.73 8.83 -19.21
C GLU A 25 2.07 7.87 -20.20
N ASN A 26 2.73 6.74 -20.49
CA ASN A 26 2.19 5.71 -21.38
C ASN A 26 0.87 5.13 -20.88
N GLU A 27 0.74 4.87 -19.57
CA GLU A 27 -0.50 4.36 -18.99
C GLU A 27 -1.61 5.42 -18.99
N ILE A 28 -1.28 6.70 -18.75
CA ILE A 28 -2.24 7.81 -18.87
C ILE A 28 -2.70 7.96 -20.34
N ASP A 29 -1.82 7.78 -21.31
CA ASP A 29 -2.19 7.81 -22.73
C ASP A 29 -3.13 6.68 -23.12
N LYS A 30 -2.83 5.48 -22.66
CA LYS A 30 -3.70 4.31 -22.84
C LYS A 30 -5.08 4.53 -22.20
N LEU A 31 -5.13 5.10 -20.99
CA LEU A 31 -6.37 5.48 -20.35
C LEU A 31 -7.13 6.52 -21.16
N SER A 32 -6.45 7.58 -21.62
CA SER A 32 -7.07 8.69 -22.35
C SER A 32 -7.81 8.25 -23.61
N VAL A 33 -7.24 7.28 -24.35
CA VAL A 33 -7.86 6.69 -25.55
C VAL A 33 -9.16 5.96 -25.19
N ASN A 34 -9.23 5.34 -24.02
CA ASN A 34 -10.35 4.52 -23.59
C ASN A 34 -11.45 5.32 -22.84
N LEU A 35 -11.17 6.54 -22.39
CA LEU A 35 -12.14 7.38 -21.70
C LEU A 35 -13.23 7.97 -22.60
N GLY A 36 -12.99 8.02 -23.92
CA GLY A 36 -13.89 8.65 -24.89
C GLY A 36 -14.03 10.16 -24.64
N LYS A 37 -15.23 10.62 -24.29
CA LYS A 37 -15.50 12.06 -23.99
C LYS A 37 -15.27 12.45 -22.53
N ARG A 38 -14.96 11.49 -21.65
CA ARG A 38 -14.69 11.77 -20.22
C ARG A 38 -13.28 12.33 -20.04
N THR A 39 -13.14 13.23 -19.09
CA THR A 39 -11.84 13.83 -18.73
C THR A 39 -11.37 13.40 -17.34
N SER A 40 -12.17 12.61 -16.62
CA SER A 40 -11.83 12.13 -15.27
C SER A 40 -11.52 10.65 -15.30
N ILE A 41 -10.33 10.30 -14.79
CA ILE A 41 -9.85 8.93 -14.58
C ILE A 41 -10.26 8.50 -13.17
N THR A 42 -10.90 7.34 -13.05
CA THR A 42 -11.33 6.74 -11.79
C THR A 42 -10.60 5.44 -11.51
N GLU A 43 -10.80 4.88 -10.31
CA GLU A 43 -10.29 3.57 -9.91
C GLU A 43 -10.82 2.46 -10.82
N ASP A 44 -12.07 2.56 -11.27
CA ASP A 44 -12.69 1.61 -12.20
C ASP A 44 -11.99 1.60 -13.56
N ASP A 45 -11.55 2.77 -14.04
CA ASP A 45 -10.79 2.88 -15.29
C ASP A 45 -9.42 2.22 -15.15
N ILE A 46 -8.77 2.40 -14.00
CA ILE A 46 -7.47 1.79 -13.71
C ILE A 46 -7.59 0.27 -13.62
N GLU A 47 -8.60 -0.24 -12.90
CA GLU A 47 -8.86 -1.67 -12.82
C GLU A 47 -9.13 -2.25 -14.22
N LYS A 48 -9.98 -1.60 -15.00
CA LYS A 48 -10.40 -2.10 -16.32
C LYS A 48 -9.29 -2.07 -17.37
N TYR A 49 -8.50 -1.00 -17.41
CA TYR A 49 -7.57 -0.76 -18.52
C TYR A 49 -6.09 -0.97 -18.19
N ILE A 50 -5.74 -0.95 -16.89
CA ILE A 50 -4.37 -1.22 -16.41
C ILE A 50 -4.29 -2.58 -15.74
N GLY A 51 -5.40 -3.07 -15.16
CA GLY A 51 -5.47 -4.39 -14.52
C GLY A 51 -5.09 -4.39 -13.04
N VAL A 52 -5.08 -3.21 -12.39
CA VAL A 52 -4.85 -3.10 -10.94
C VAL A 52 -6.17 -3.16 -10.22
N SER A 53 -6.37 -4.19 -9.41
CA SER A 53 -7.63 -4.34 -8.66
C SER A 53 -7.81 -3.20 -7.67
N LYS A 54 -9.00 -2.58 -7.67
CA LYS A 54 -9.37 -1.54 -6.70
C LYS A 54 -9.61 -2.09 -5.29
N ASP A 55 -9.95 -3.37 -5.18
CA ASP A 55 -10.32 -4.03 -3.91
C ASP A 55 -9.17 -4.87 -3.33
N PHE A 56 -8.22 -5.30 -4.18
CA PHE A 56 -7.11 -6.18 -3.81
C PHE A 56 -5.78 -5.58 -4.29
N ASN A 57 -5.28 -4.60 -3.57
CA ASN A 57 -4.02 -3.91 -3.82
C ASN A 57 -3.30 -3.62 -2.50
N VAL A 58 -2.10 -3.05 -2.56
CA VAL A 58 -1.28 -2.82 -1.37
C VAL A 58 -1.89 -1.77 -0.43
N PHE A 59 -2.61 -0.76 -0.94
CA PHE A 59 -3.30 0.21 -0.09
C PHE A 59 -4.45 -0.42 0.68
N GLU A 60 -5.21 -1.32 0.05
CA GLU A 60 -6.26 -2.07 0.73
C GLU A 60 -5.68 -3.03 1.79
N LEU A 61 -4.46 -3.56 1.56
CA LEU A 61 -3.72 -4.31 2.57
C LEU A 61 -3.27 -3.40 3.73
N GLN A 62 -2.77 -2.19 3.45
CA GLN A 62 -2.42 -1.20 4.49
C GLN A 62 -3.65 -0.83 5.32
N ALA A 63 -4.81 -0.56 4.70
CA ALA A 63 -6.05 -0.25 5.40
C ALA A 63 -6.55 -1.44 6.26
N ALA A 64 -6.43 -2.67 5.77
CA ALA A 64 -6.77 -3.87 6.52
C ALA A 64 -5.83 -4.06 7.73
N LEU A 65 -4.52 -3.83 7.55
CA LEU A 65 -3.54 -3.82 8.65
C LEU A 65 -3.84 -2.72 9.65
N ALA A 66 -4.11 -1.49 9.22
CA ALA A 66 -4.48 -0.38 10.08
C ALA A 66 -5.72 -0.70 10.94
N ALA A 67 -6.67 -1.42 10.39
CA ALA A 67 -7.87 -1.89 11.07
C ALA A 67 -7.64 -3.14 11.94
N LYS A 68 -6.46 -3.79 11.89
CA LYS A 68 -6.21 -5.14 12.42
C LYS A 68 -7.25 -6.18 11.92
N ASP A 69 -7.70 -6.03 10.67
CA ASP A 69 -8.61 -6.98 10.01
C ASP A 69 -7.81 -8.10 9.35
N LEU A 70 -7.53 -9.14 10.12
CA LEU A 70 -6.78 -10.30 9.67
C LEU A 70 -7.48 -11.01 8.49
N SER A 71 -8.81 -11.17 8.56
CA SER A 71 -9.57 -11.87 7.54
C SER A 71 -9.47 -11.17 6.18
N ARG A 72 -9.58 -9.83 6.16
CA ARG A 72 -9.42 -9.03 4.95
C ARG A 72 -7.98 -9.10 4.44
N SER A 73 -6.99 -8.99 5.32
CA SER A 73 -5.58 -9.07 4.96
C SER A 73 -5.24 -10.40 4.30
N ILE A 74 -5.72 -11.52 4.84
CA ILE A 74 -5.50 -12.86 4.25
C ILE A 74 -6.15 -12.98 2.88
N ARG A 75 -7.37 -12.46 2.69
CA ARG A 75 -8.04 -12.48 1.36
C ARG A 75 -7.25 -11.68 0.32
N ILE A 76 -6.69 -10.52 0.70
CA ILE A 76 -5.86 -9.72 -0.19
C ILE A 76 -4.59 -10.47 -0.57
N ILE A 77 -3.92 -11.13 0.40
CA ILE A 77 -2.71 -11.92 0.12
C ILE A 77 -3.02 -13.14 -0.75
N GLN A 78 -4.16 -13.79 -0.58
CA GLN A 78 -4.61 -14.88 -1.47
C GLN A 78 -4.82 -14.38 -2.91
N TYR A 79 -5.32 -13.16 -3.08
CA TYR A 79 -5.40 -12.55 -4.41
C TYR A 79 -4.00 -12.30 -5.00
N PHE A 80 -3.03 -11.83 -4.21
CA PHE A 80 -1.63 -11.65 -4.65
C PHE A 80 -1.00 -12.99 -5.06
N GLU A 81 -1.25 -14.06 -4.30
CA GLU A 81 -0.81 -15.42 -4.61
C GLU A 81 -1.33 -15.90 -5.97
N ALA A 82 -2.62 -15.65 -6.25
CA ALA A 82 -3.23 -15.99 -7.53
C ALA A 82 -2.78 -15.07 -8.68
N ASN A 83 -2.27 -13.88 -8.36
CA ASN A 83 -1.90 -12.84 -9.33
C ASN A 83 -0.48 -12.25 -9.00
N PRO A 84 0.60 -13.05 -9.03
CA PRO A 84 1.92 -12.62 -8.53
C PRO A 84 2.52 -11.44 -9.30
N LYS A 85 2.10 -11.22 -10.55
CA LYS A 85 2.54 -10.05 -11.33
C LYS A 85 1.87 -8.74 -10.89
N ALA A 86 0.68 -8.81 -10.27
CA ALA A 86 -0.05 -7.63 -9.82
C ALA A 86 0.55 -7.02 -8.53
N ALA A 87 1.10 -7.86 -7.64
CA ALA A 87 1.66 -7.43 -6.37
C ALA A 87 2.87 -8.29 -5.97
N PRO A 88 4.03 -8.16 -6.65
CA PRO A 88 5.26 -8.83 -6.26
C PRO A 88 5.65 -8.45 -4.82
N ILE A 89 6.17 -9.40 -4.05
CA ILE A 89 6.57 -9.15 -2.65
C ILE A 89 7.57 -8.00 -2.53
N GLN A 90 8.42 -7.80 -3.56
CA GLN A 90 9.41 -6.72 -3.65
C GLN A 90 8.78 -5.32 -3.75
N LEU A 91 7.50 -5.22 -4.12
CA LEU A 91 6.71 -3.97 -4.07
C LEU A 91 5.88 -3.89 -2.79
N VAL A 92 5.33 -5.00 -2.32
CA VAL A 92 4.48 -5.05 -1.13
C VAL A 92 5.26 -4.68 0.13
N LEU A 93 6.43 -5.29 0.37
CA LEU A 93 7.20 -5.06 1.59
C LEU A 93 7.67 -3.61 1.76
N PRO A 94 8.28 -2.94 0.74
CA PRO A 94 8.65 -1.53 0.86
C PRO A 94 7.46 -0.61 1.08
N SER A 95 6.31 -0.87 0.46
CA SER A 95 5.09 -0.09 0.63
C SER A 95 4.56 -0.20 2.06
N LEU A 96 4.51 -1.42 2.63
CA LEU A 96 4.14 -1.63 4.04
C LEU A 96 5.15 -1.00 5.01
N TYR A 97 6.45 -1.09 4.70
CA TYR A 97 7.49 -0.44 5.50
C TYR A 97 7.32 1.08 5.51
N SER A 98 7.08 1.68 4.35
CA SER A 98 6.78 3.12 4.23
C SER A 98 5.55 3.51 5.05
N PHE A 99 4.48 2.71 4.98
CA PHE A 99 3.28 2.93 5.77
C PHE A 99 3.56 2.93 7.27
N PHE A 100 4.17 1.86 7.82
CA PHE A 100 4.47 1.76 9.25
C PHE A 100 5.53 2.78 9.71
N SER A 101 6.48 3.15 8.85
CA SER A 101 7.42 4.25 9.15
C SER A 101 6.71 5.57 9.35
N LYS A 102 5.72 5.89 8.52
CA LYS A 102 4.89 7.10 8.69
C LYS A 102 3.99 6.99 9.91
N VAL A 103 3.42 5.82 10.20
CA VAL A 103 2.70 5.58 11.47
C VAL A 103 3.61 5.81 12.68
N PHE A 104 4.88 5.39 12.60
CA PHE A 104 5.86 5.66 13.65
C PHE A 104 6.12 7.16 13.85
N MET A 105 6.20 7.91 12.75
CA MET A 105 6.39 9.36 12.79
C MET A 105 5.20 10.11 13.41
N VAL A 106 3.98 9.54 13.39
CA VAL A 106 2.79 10.13 14.05
C VAL A 106 3.06 10.37 15.52
N PHE A 107 3.73 9.44 16.22
CA PHE A 107 4.03 9.55 17.65
C PHE A 107 5.02 10.68 17.97
N GLY A 108 5.88 11.06 17.01
CA GLY A 108 6.87 12.14 17.15
C GLY A 108 6.46 13.47 16.49
N SER A 109 5.24 13.59 15.98
CA SER A 109 4.82 14.76 15.19
C SER A 109 4.76 16.09 15.95
N GLY A 110 4.74 16.05 17.27
CA GLY A 110 4.72 17.25 18.14
C GLY A 110 3.41 18.06 18.09
N THR A 111 2.41 17.60 17.36
CA THR A 111 1.09 18.23 17.23
C THR A 111 -0.02 17.18 17.38
N GLN A 112 -1.21 17.62 17.81
CA GLN A 112 -2.41 16.79 17.88
C GLN A 112 -3.39 17.10 16.72
N ASP A 113 -3.12 18.15 15.96
CA ASP A 113 -3.91 18.50 14.79
C ASP A 113 -3.62 17.56 13.62
N GLU A 114 -4.66 16.93 13.09
CA GLU A 114 -4.54 15.93 12.02
C GLU A 114 -3.88 16.50 10.75
N ARG A 115 -4.15 17.76 10.40
CA ARG A 115 -3.49 18.42 9.26
C ARG A 115 -2.02 18.69 9.51
N GLY A 116 -1.68 19.11 10.75
CA GLY A 116 -0.30 19.29 11.17
C GLY A 116 0.47 17.98 11.13
N ILE A 117 -0.13 16.88 11.61
CA ILE A 117 0.45 15.52 11.52
C ILE A 117 0.65 15.13 10.06
N ALA A 118 -0.37 15.29 9.20
CA ALA A 118 -0.29 14.94 7.78
C ALA A 118 0.89 15.66 7.09
N THR A 119 1.06 16.95 7.37
CA THR A 119 2.18 17.75 6.86
C THR A 119 3.53 17.23 7.37
N ALA A 120 3.62 16.95 8.69
CA ALA A 120 4.86 16.49 9.33
C ALA A 120 5.34 15.14 8.79
N ILE A 121 4.41 14.21 8.49
CA ILE A 121 4.74 12.87 7.97
C ILE A 121 4.69 12.78 6.43
N GLY A 122 4.41 13.89 5.75
CA GLY A 122 4.37 13.95 4.28
C GLY A 122 3.27 13.08 3.65
N VAL A 123 2.06 13.09 4.24
CA VAL A 123 0.90 12.32 3.76
C VAL A 123 -0.21 13.27 3.36
N ASN A 124 -0.90 12.95 2.25
CA ASN A 124 -2.11 13.68 1.90
C ASN A 124 -3.18 13.48 2.99
N PRO A 125 -3.80 14.57 3.51
CA PRO A 125 -4.83 14.48 4.56
C PRO A 125 -5.97 13.50 4.26
N PHE A 126 -6.27 13.26 2.99
CA PHE A 126 -7.28 12.30 2.56
C PHE A 126 -7.01 10.87 3.08
N PHE A 127 -5.74 10.48 3.22
CA PHE A 127 -5.33 9.15 3.69
C PHE A 127 -5.04 9.08 5.19
N MET A 128 -5.12 10.19 5.93
CA MET A 128 -4.74 10.25 7.34
C MET A 128 -5.50 9.29 8.24
N LYS A 129 -6.76 8.99 7.90
CA LYS A 129 -7.60 8.08 8.67
C LYS A 129 -6.91 6.74 8.98
N ASP A 130 -6.26 6.14 8.00
CA ASP A 130 -5.63 4.82 8.16
C ASP A 130 -4.36 4.92 9.02
N TYR A 131 -3.57 5.99 8.88
CA TYR A 131 -2.40 6.24 9.72
C TYR A 131 -2.76 6.47 11.18
N MET A 132 -3.79 7.29 11.45
CA MET A 132 -4.29 7.55 12.80
C MET A 132 -4.91 6.29 13.43
N GLN A 133 -5.64 5.52 12.64
CA GLN A 133 -6.21 4.25 13.10
C GLN A 133 -5.11 3.24 13.45
N ALA A 134 -4.07 3.11 12.62
CA ALA A 134 -2.93 2.25 12.90
C ALA A 134 -2.18 2.70 14.16
N ALA A 135 -1.86 4.00 14.29
CA ALA A 135 -1.19 4.53 15.48
C ALA A 135 -1.95 4.21 16.76
N LYS A 136 -3.30 4.36 16.74
CA LYS A 136 -4.15 4.04 17.89
C LYS A 136 -4.17 2.55 18.23
N ARG A 137 -4.20 1.67 17.23
CA ARG A 137 -4.37 0.22 17.42
C ARG A 137 -3.08 -0.52 17.75
N TYR A 138 -1.97 -0.09 17.16
CA TYR A 138 -0.67 -0.75 17.35
C TYR A 138 0.11 -0.18 18.54
N THR A 139 -0.13 1.08 18.90
CA THR A 139 0.70 1.82 19.87
C THR A 139 2.16 1.94 19.41
N TYR A 140 3.00 2.69 20.11
CA TYR A 140 4.42 2.86 19.75
C TYR A 140 5.19 1.51 19.69
N PRO A 141 5.14 0.64 20.73
CA PRO A 141 5.88 -0.62 20.69
C PRO A 141 5.40 -1.60 19.61
N GLY A 142 4.10 -1.58 19.30
CA GLY A 142 3.55 -2.43 18.24
C GLY A 142 3.98 -2.00 16.84
N VAL A 143 4.13 -0.69 16.60
CA VAL A 143 4.66 -0.18 15.33
C VAL A 143 6.15 -0.49 15.20
N GLU A 144 6.93 -0.35 16.27
CA GLU A 144 8.35 -0.75 16.30
C GLU A 144 8.50 -2.24 15.97
N LYS A 145 7.70 -3.12 16.62
CA LYS A 145 7.65 -4.55 16.31
C LYS A 145 7.32 -4.80 14.83
N ALA A 146 6.34 -4.09 14.27
CA ALA A 146 5.95 -4.23 12.86
C ALA A 146 7.10 -3.88 11.92
N LEU A 147 7.83 -2.79 12.18
CA LEU A 147 9.00 -2.38 11.37
C LEU A 147 10.12 -3.41 11.42
N LEU A 148 10.42 -3.98 12.60
CA LEU A 148 11.42 -5.04 12.74
C LEU A 148 11.00 -6.32 12.00
N LEU A 149 9.71 -6.69 12.07
CA LEU A 149 9.18 -7.83 11.31
C LEU A 149 9.30 -7.59 9.81
N LEU A 150 8.89 -6.43 9.31
CA LEU A 150 9.00 -6.08 7.89
C LEU A 150 10.45 -6.16 7.39
N HIS A 151 11.42 -5.65 8.17
CA HIS A 151 12.84 -5.79 7.85
C HIS A 151 13.25 -7.27 7.75
N ASN A 152 12.90 -8.10 8.75
CA ASN A 152 13.25 -9.52 8.78
C ASN A 152 12.62 -10.28 7.60
N TYR A 153 11.37 -9.99 7.25
CA TYR A 153 10.69 -10.62 6.12
C TYR A 153 11.22 -10.14 4.77
N ASN A 154 11.70 -8.90 4.69
CA ASN A 154 12.42 -8.43 3.51
C ASN A 154 13.73 -9.22 3.29
N LEU A 155 14.50 -9.50 4.35
CA LEU A 155 15.67 -10.38 4.25
C LEU A 155 15.31 -11.81 3.80
N LYS A 156 14.23 -12.38 4.36
CA LYS A 156 13.73 -13.70 3.96
C LYS A 156 13.29 -13.74 2.49
N SER A 157 12.65 -12.68 1.98
CA SER A 157 12.18 -12.61 0.59
C SER A 157 13.30 -12.62 -0.45
N VAL A 158 14.51 -12.26 -0.05
CA VAL A 158 15.74 -12.35 -0.88
C VAL A 158 16.62 -13.55 -0.51
N GLY A 159 16.10 -14.52 0.26
CA GLY A 159 16.77 -15.78 0.57
C GLY A 159 17.68 -15.75 1.81
N VAL A 160 17.74 -14.66 2.57
CA VAL A 160 18.53 -14.60 3.80
C VAL A 160 17.76 -15.25 4.95
N GLY A 161 18.25 -16.37 5.45
CA GLY A 161 17.63 -17.11 6.58
C GLY A 161 16.33 -17.85 6.24
N SER A 162 15.99 -17.96 4.95
CA SER A 162 14.83 -18.71 4.47
C SER A 162 15.15 -19.29 3.09
N ILE A 163 14.98 -20.60 2.92
CA ILE A 163 15.19 -21.27 1.63
C ILE A 163 13.88 -21.93 1.22
N GLY A 164 13.34 -21.54 0.05
CA GLY A 164 12.21 -22.24 -0.58
C GLY A 164 10.84 -21.91 -0.03
N THR A 165 10.67 -20.85 0.77
CA THR A 165 9.34 -20.37 1.20
C THR A 165 8.79 -19.43 0.12
N ASP A 166 7.57 -19.69 -0.35
CA ASP A 166 6.91 -18.82 -1.33
C ASP A 166 6.49 -17.46 -0.74
N ASP A 167 6.37 -16.46 -1.61
CA ASP A 167 6.09 -15.09 -1.23
C ASP A 167 4.77 -14.93 -0.47
N ALA A 168 3.74 -15.67 -0.84
CA ALA A 168 2.43 -15.58 -0.19
C ALA A 168 2.46 -16.15 1.22
N SER A 169 3.17 -17.25 1.44
CA SER A 169 3.40 -17.81 2.77
C SER A 169 4.18 -16.87 3.67
N LEU A 170 5.22 -16.20 3.14
CA LEU A 170 5.96 -15.17 3.87
C LEU A 170 5.06 -14.00 4.27
N LEU A 171 4.22 -13.51 3.34
CA LEU A 171 3.29 -12.40 3.61
C LEU A 171 2.22 -12.80 4.64
N LYS A 172 1.63 -14.00 4.54
CA LYS A 172 0.64 -14.51 5.50
C LYS A 172 1.24 -14.60 6.91
N GLU A 173 2.39 -15.22 7.04
CA GLU A 173 3.09 -15.36 8.33
C GLU A 173 3.43 -14.00 8.94
N MET A 174 3.97 -13.08 8.14
CA MET A 174 4.32 -11.73 8.56
C MET A 174 3.10 -10.97 9.08
N VAL A 175 2.00 -10.97 8.33
CA VAL A 175 0.77 -10.25 8.68
C VAL A 175 0.19 -10.76 10.00
N VAL A 176 0.14 -12.08 10.20
CA VAL A 176 -0.30 -12.68 11.49
C VAL A 176 0.59 -12.19 12.64
N LYS A 177 1.92 -12.17 12.47
CA LYS A 177 2.86 -11.70 13.51
C LYS A 177 2.79 -10.20 13.78
N ILE A 178 2.50 -9.39 12.76
CA ILE A 178 2.30 -7.94 12.92
C ILE A 178 1.04 -7.66 13.72
N MET A 179 -0.03 -8.42 13.51
CA MET A 179 -1.33 -8.20 14.16
C MET A 179 -1.45 -8.81 15.56
N SER A 180 -0.60 -9.80 15.89
CA SER A 180 -0.50 -10.35 17.25
C SER A 180 0.21 -9.40 18.20
#